data_5523530babb5173f9c15612ac38de6c2
#
_entry.id   5523530babb5173f9c15612ac38de6c2
#
_cell.length_a   1.000
_cell.length_b   1.000
_cell.length_c   1.000
_cell.angle_alpha   90.00
_cell.angle_beta   90.00
_cell.angle_gamma   90.00
#
_symmetry.space_group_name_H-M   'P 1'
#
loop_
_entity.id
_entity.type
_entity.pdbx_description
1 polymer ?
#
loop_
_entity_poly.entity_id
_entity_poly.type
_entity_poly.pdbx_seq_one_letter_code
_entity_poly.pdbx_strand_id
1 'polypeptide(L)'
;MNIPSFPLPSRPNVEIQFRHPVVKETITYCNMEPGSEERHVTEYLNELQTGEKQNSALWTAQDRRTALWWIMVNSRLDNKEAFTYTCSHCNEVHVHDVDLCDLAETVELLTIEPFMRVNVPVAGKPTDWTLKPLDGRGQELLERMRALLPDADSPEYEQSLARLRIAEFALCTSLDDDPESFEAAADRRLELMENMAVETEFSPLVAHIQLMQKSLRHGLLMTFNQGAAQVVLPAHHCEKEGMQMKSTQLFIPFHGRLFIPRFSAGWMANHH
;
A
#
# COMPACT_ATOMS: atom_id res chain seq x y z
N MET A 1 14.89 23.10 -7.71
CA MET A 1 13.41 23.11 -7.72
C MET A 1 12.96 22.36 -6.49
N ASN A 2 11.91 22.78 -5.79
CA ASN A 2 11.35 22.00 -4.69
C ASN A 2 10.25 21.11 -5.23
N ILE A 3 10.05 19.93 -4.62
CA ILE A 3 8.87 19.09 -4.88
C ILE A 3 7.63 19.91 -4.45
N PRO A 4 6.55 19.95 -5.26
CA PRO A 4 5.29 20.57 -4.85
C PRO A 4 4.79 20.00 -3.53
N SER A 5 4.02 20.80 -2.76
CA SER A 5 3.37 20.32 -1.54
C SER A 5 2.49 19.12 -1.82
N PHE A 6 2.57 18.12 -0.94
CA PHE A 6 1.82 16.87 -1.04
C PHE A 6 0.64 16.90 -0.05
N PRO A 7 -0.60 17.04 -0.52
CA PRO A 7 -1.75 16.88 0.34
C PRO A 7 -1.88 15.40 0.72
N LEU A 8 -1.94 15.09 2.02
CA LEU A 8 -2.08 13.72 2.49
C LEU A 8 -3.47 13.19 2.11
N PRO A 9 -3.60 12.19 1.22
CA PRO A 9 -4.90 11.80 0.67
C PRO A 9 -5.96 11.42 1.71
N SER A 10 -5.56 10.81 2.83
CA SER A 10 -6.47 10.49 3.94
C SER A 10 -6.90 11.73 4.74
N ARG A 11 -6.14 12.81 4.69
CA ARG A 11 -6.36 14.06 5.41
C ARG A 11 -5.90 15.25 4.56
N PRO A 12 -6.65 15.67 3.53
CA PRO A 12 -6.21 16.65 2.53
C PRO A 12 -5.85 18.03 3.08
N ASN A 13 -6.30 18.34 4.29
CA ASN A 13 -5.92 19.57 5.00
C ASN A 13 -4.49 19.52 5.59
N VAL A 14 -3.84 18.36 5.55
CA VAL A 14 -2.47 18.16 6.02
C VAL A 14 -1.57 18.13 4.79
N GLU A 15 -0.70 19.12 4.69
CA GLU A 15 0.27 19.25 3.60
C GLU A 15 1.67 18.85 4.07
N ILE A 16 2.30 17.98 3.31
CA ILE A 16 3.66 17.48 3.55
C ILE A 16 4.60 18.11 2.53
N GLN A 17 5.70 18.65 3.00
CA GLN A 17 6.78 19.17 2.16
C GLN A 17 7.89 18.15 2.04
N PHE A 18 8.26 17.80 0.80
CA PHE A 18 9.39 16.92 0.52
C PHE A 18 10.50 17.67 -0.21
N ARG A 19 11.74 17.28 0.07
CA ARG A 19 12.91 17.63 -0.76
C ARG A 19 13.20 16.53 -1.76
N HIS A 20 13.93 16.85 -2.80
CA HIS A 20 14.43 15.81 -3.71
C HIS A 20 15.38 14.86 -2.97
N PRO A 21 15.29 13.54 -3.26
CA PRO A 21 16.28 12.58 -2.79
C PRO A 21 17.66 12.94 -3.36
N VAL A 22 18.70 12.76 -2.57
CA VAL A 22 20.10 12.92 -3.00
C VAL A 22 20.80 11.56 -3.09
N VAL A 23 22.02 11.53 -3.63
CA VAL A 23 22.79 10.30 -3.82
C VAL A 23 22.92 9.46 -2.54
N LYS A 24 23.00 10.10 -1.37
CA LYS A 24 23.07 9.40 -0.08
C LYS A 24 21.86 8.51 0.18
N GLU A 25 20.63 9.00 -0.03
CA GLU A 25 19.41 8.19 0.13
C GLU A 25 19.37 7.05 -0.90
N THR A 26 19.78 7.33 -2.14
CA THR A 26 19.88 6.29 -3.16
C THR A 26 20.83 5.15 -2.73
N ILE A 27 21.97 5.46 -2.11
CA ILE A 27 22.90 4.45 -1.56
C ILE A 27 22.25 3.72 -0.37
N THR A 28 21.64 4.45 0.57
CA THR A 28 21.07 3.88 1.79
C THR A 28 19.93 2.91 1.49
N TYR A 29 19.07 3.25 0.52
CA TYR A 29 17.85 2.49 0.24
C TYR A 29 17.90 1.66 -1.05
N CYS A 30 19.07 1.53 -1.73
CA CYS A 30 19.20 0.75 -2.96
C CYS A 30 19.06 -0.76 -2.73
N ASN A 31 19.35 -1.25 -1.53
CA ASN A 31 19.34 -2.67 -1.18
C ASN A 31 18.43 -2.91 0.03
N MET A 32 17.12 -2.94 -0.22
CA MET A 32 16.13 -3.29 0.80
C MET A 32 16.02 -4.81 0.90
N GLU A 33 16.25 -5.34 2.08
CA GLU A 33 16.04 -6.77 2.35
C GLU A 33 14.55 -7.11 2.36
N PRO A 34 14.15 -8.27 1.81
CA PRO A 34 12.79 -8.78 2.00
C PRO A 34 12.45 -8.87 3.49
N GLY A 35 11.25 -8.42 3.86
CA GLY A 35 10.81 -8.40 5.26
C GLY A 35 11.14 -7.13 6.03
N SER A 36 11.80 -6.14 5.40
CA SER A 36 12.09 -4.83 5.98
C SER A 36 11.76 -3.65 5.05
N GLU A 37 11.10 -3.91 3.92
CA GLU A 37 10.80 -2.89 2.90
C GLU A 37 9.92 -1.78 3.49
N GLU A 38 8.89 -2.11 4.24
CA GLU A 38 7.98 -1.13 4.83
C GLU A 38 8.65 -0.23 5.87
N ARG A 39 9.58 -0.78 6.66
CA ARG A 39 10.40 0.03 7.59
C ARG A 39 11.29 1.02 6.83
N HIS A 40 11.96 0.57 5.77
CA HIS A 40 12.77 1.45 4.93
C HIS A 40 11.94 2.52 4.23
N VAL A 41 10.71 2.21 3.82
CA VAL A 41 9.77 3.20 3.31
C VAL A 41 9.45 4.25 4.38
N THR A 42 9.21 3.84 5.64
CA THR A 42 9.01 4.78 6.76
C THR A 42 10.21 5.70 6.93
N GLU A 43 11.41 5.14 6.99
CA GLU A 43 12.66 5.90 7.15
C GLU A 43 12.86 6.87 5.98
N TYR A 44 12.70 6.41 4.74
CA TYR A 44 12.83 7.22 3.54
C TYR A 44 11.83 8.40 3.51
N LEU A 45 10.55 8.14 3.75
CA LEU A 45 9.53 9.19 3.78
C LEU A 45 9.79 10.20 4.89
N ASN A 46 10.21 9.74 6.09
CA ASN A 46 10.53 10.63 7.21
C ASN A 46 11.78 11.47 6.95
N GLU A 47 12.80 10.92 6.27
CA GLU A 47 14.04 11.63 5.97
C GLU A 47 13.83 12.72 4.94
N LEU A 48 13.01 12.49 3.92
CA LEU A 48 12.77 13.46 2.84
C LEU A 48 11.83 14.60 3.23
N GLN A 49 11.09 14.51 4.33
CA GLN A 49 10.24 15.59 4.80
C GLN A 49 11.09 16.81 5.21
N THR A 50 10.59 18.00 4.88
CA THR A 50 11.12 19.30 5.29
C THR A 50 10.06 20.07 6.07
N GLY A 51 10.46 21.05 6.86
CA GLY A 51 9.53 21.80 7.71
C GLY A 51 9.04 20.99 8.90
N GLU A 52 7.75 21.02 9.18
CA GLU A 52 7.12 20.24 10.24
C GLU A 52 7.01 18.77 9.80
N LYS A 53 7.82 17.93 10.44
CA LYS A 53 7.88 16.50 10.10
C LYS A 53 6.79 15.72 10.82
N GLN A 54 6.16 14.81 10.09
CA GLN A 54 5.22 13.85 10.62
C GLN A 54 5.81 12.44 10.54
N ASN A 55 5.42 11.57 11.48
CA ASN A 55 5.82 10.18 11.41
C ASN A 55 4.99 9.42 10.36
N SER A 56 5.61 9.09 9.23
CA SER A 56 4.95 8.38 8.13
C SER A 56 4.53 6.93 8.47
N ALA A 57 5.01 6.37 9.57
CA ALA A 57 4.49 5.11 10.11
C ALA A 57 3.01 5.21 10.54
N LEU A 58 2.53 6.43 10.85
CA LEU A 58 1.14 6.70 11.23
C LEU A 58 0.23 7.04 10.03
N TRP A 59 0.80 7.19 8.84
CA TRP A 59 0.02 7.41 7.63
C TRP A 59 -0.59 6.10 7.15
N THR A 60 -1.71 6.20 6.43
CA THR A 60 -2.30 5.01 5.82
C THR A 60 -1.36 4.40 4.78
N ALA A 61 -1.53 3.12 4.51
CA ALA A 61 -0.79 2.44 3.45
C ALA A 61 -0.99 3.12 2.08
N GLN A 62 -2.19 3.66 1.81
CA GLN A 62 -2.50 4.39 0.59
C GLN A 62 -1.77 5.74 0.54
N ASP A 63 -1.73 6.50 1.64
CA ASP A 63 -0.97 7.74 1.73
C ASP A 63 0.51 7.52 1.43
N ARG A 64 1.11 6.48 2.05
CA ARG A 64 2.53 6.14 1.88
C ARG A 64 2.86 5.79 0.42
N ARG A 65 2.04 4.98 -0.23
CA ARG A 65 2.21 4.61 -1.64
C ARG A 65 2.08 5.83 -2.56
N THR A 66 1.09 6.68 -2.29
CA THR A 66 0.89 7.91 -3.06
C THR A 66 2.05 8.88 -2.85
N ALA A 67 2.59 9.01 -1.63
CA ALA A 67 3.75 9.84 -1.33
C ALA A 67 5.02 9.36 -2.07
N LEU A 68 5.28 8.05 -2.11
CA LEU A 68 6.40 7.48 -2.87
C LEU A 68 6.30 7.82 -4.36
N TRP A 69 5.12 7.63 -4.95
CA TRP A 69 4.85 8.00 -6.34
C TRP A 69 5.05 9.50 -6.55
N TRP A 70 4.49 10.35 -5.65
CA TRP A 70 4.60 11.81 -5.74
C TRP A 70 6.05 12.27 -5.74
N ILE A 71 6.88 11.75 -4.83
CA ILE A 71 8.30 12.06 -4.76
C ILE A 71 9.00 11.63 -6.06
N MET A 72 8.70 10.44 -6.56
CA MET A 72 9.32 9.90 -7.76
C MET A 72 9.03 10.76 -8.98
N VAL A 73 7.75 11.05 -9.29
CA VAL A 73 7.38 11.78 -10.51
C VAL A 73 7.86 13.24 -10.48
N ASN A 74 7.97 13.84 -9.28
CA ASN A 74 8.49 15.20 -9.15
C ASN A 74 10.02 15.27 -9.02
N SER A 75 10.72 14.15 -8.96
CA SER A 75 12.18 14.07 -8.87
C SER A 75 12.86 13.63 -10.16
N ARG A 76 12.12 13.01 -11.10
CA ARG A 76 12.62 12.56 -12.39
C ARG A 76 12.49 13.63 -13.46
N LEU A 77 13.34 13.57 -14.47
CA LEU A 77 13.24 14.41 -15.68
C LEU A 77 12.30 13.81 -16.73
N ASP A 78 12.15 12.48 -16.71
CA ASP A 78 11.26 11.73 -17.59
C ASP A 78 10.51 10.69 -16.78
N ASN A 79 9.20 10.70 -16.87
CA ASN A 79 8.29 9.82 -16.15
C ASN A 79 7.64 8.76 -17.07
N LYS A 80 8.10 8.66 -18.33
CA LYS A 80 7.62 7.66 -19.26
C LYS A 80 8.28 6.32 -18.99
N GLU A 81 7.45 5.28 -18.93
CA GLU A 81 7.88 3.91 -18.74
C GLU A 81 7.20 3.01 -19.78
N ALA A 82 7.98 2.15 -20.44
CA ALA A 82 7.47 1.21 -21.41
C ALA A 82 7.08 -0.11 -20.73
N PHE A 83 5.83 -0.51 -20.84
CA PHE A 83 5.32 -1.75 -20.28
C PHE A 83 4.99 -2.75 -21.39
N THR A 84 5.52 -3.95 -21.24
CA THR A 84 5.20 -5.08 -22.12
C THR A 84 4.11 -5.92 -21.48
N TYR A 85 3.03 -6.21 -22.20
CA TYR A 85 1.92 -7.01 -21.72
C TYR A 85 1.35 -7.91 -22.81
N THR A 86 0.69 -9.01 -22.42
CA THR A 86 -0.07 -9.84 -23.35
C THR A 86 -1.51 -9.35 -23.40
N CYS A 87 -1.97 -8.96 -24.59
CA CYS A 87 -3.31 -8.46 -24.79
C CYS A 87 -4.36 -9.58 -24.56
N SER A 88 -5.35 -9.33 -23.73
CA SER A 88 -6.42 -10.29 -23.42
C SER A 88 -7.37 -10.58 -24.61
N HIS A 89 -7.27 -9.81 -25.69
CA HIS A 89 -8.16 -9.92 -26.85
C HIS A 89 -7.51 -10.60 -28.04
N CYS A 90 -6.24 -10.31 -28.35
CA CYS A 90 -5.55 -10.91 -29.49
C CYS A 90 -4.46 -11.92 -29.09
N ASN A 91 -4.15 -12.05 -27.78
CA ASN A 91 -3.07 -12.87 -27.22
C ASN A 91 -1.67 -12.54 -27.74
N GLU A 92 -1.50 -11.39 -28.41
CA GLU A 92 -0.21 -10.90 -28.87
C GLU A 92 0.44 -10.03 -27.79
N VAL A 93 1.76 -9.94 -27.80
CA VAL A 93 2.53 -9.07 -26.92
C VAL A 93 2.54 -7.66 -27.49
N HIS A 94 2.13 -6.69 -26.70
CA HIS A 94 2.18 -5.26 -27.01
C HIS A 94 3.11 -4.53 -26.08
N VAL A 95 3.61 -3.39 -26.51
CA VAL A 95 4.37 -2.44 -25.69
C VAL A 95 3.53 -1.18 -25.56
N HIS A 96 3.36 -0.71 -24.33
CA HIS A 96 2.61 0.51 -24.04
C HIS A 96 3.47 1.48 -23.23
N ASP A 97 3.65 2.68 -23.75
CA ASP A 97 4.33 3.77 -23.05
C ASP A 97 3.32 4.49 -22.17
N VAL A 98 3.59 4.52 -20.88
CA VAL A 98 2.76 5.18 -19.87
C VAL A 98 3.53 6.34 -19.28
N ASP A 99 2.95 7.53 -19.25
CA ASP A 99 3.45 8.62 -18.43
C ASP A 99 2.92 8.43 -16.99
N LEU A 100 3.84 8.19 -16.05
CA LEU A 100 3.46 7.97 -14.66
C LEU A 100 2.87 9.24 -14.00
N CYS A 101 3.00 10.42 -14.63
CA CYS A 101 2.32 11.63 -14.19
C CYS A 101 0.80 11.53 -14.38
N ASP A 102 0.32 10.78 -15.38
CA ASP A 102 -1.11 10.63 -15.67
C ASP A 102 -1.85 9.90 -14.51
N LEU A 103 -1.13 9.19 -13.65
CA LEU A 103 -1.71 8.58 -12.45
C LEU A 103 -2.27 9.63 -11.47
N ALA A 104 -1.88 10.91 -11.60
CA ALA A 104 -2.45 12.00 -10.81
C ALA A 104 -3.98 12.08 -10.94
N GLU A 105 -4.52 11.76 -12.12
CA GLU A 105 -5.97 11.75 -12.37
C GLU A 105 -6.71 10.66 -11.60
N THR A 106 -5.99 9.64 -11.12
CA THR A 106 -6.56 8.51 -10.35
C THR A 106 -6.50 8.71 -8.84
N VAL A 107 -5.83 9.78 -8.38
CA VAL A 107 -5.67 10.04 -6.94
C VAL A 107 -6.98 10.52 -6.34
N GLU A 108 -7.53 9.75 -5.42
CA GLU A 108 -8.73 10.11 -4.66
C GLU A 108 -8.33 10.73 -3.31
N LEU A 109 -9.01 11.80 -2.91
CA LEU A 109 -8.84 12.44 -1.60
C LEU A 109 -10.07 12.15 -0.73
N LEU A 110 -9.87 11.81 0.54
CA LEU A 110 -11.00 11.64 1.46
C LEU A 110 -11.61 12.98 1.80
N THR A 111 -12.95 13.01 1.84
CA THR A 111 -13.75 14.14 2.30
C THR A 111 -14.33 13.93 3.69
N ILE A 112 -14.06 12.76 4.28
CA ILE A 112 -14.53 12.36 5.61
C ILE A 112 -13.35 11.88 6.45
N GLU A 113 -13.53 11.75 7.75
CA GLU A 113 -12.51 11.21 8.64
C GLU A 113 -12.09 9.78 8.23
N PRO A 114 -10.78 9.43 8.32
CA PRO A 114 -10.25 8.15 7.88
C PRO A 114 -10.56 6.99 8.85
N PHE A 115 -11.75 6.98 9.43
CA PHE A 115 -12.20 5.89 10.29
C PHE A 115 -13.73 5.74 10.27
N MET A 116 -14.21 4.59 10.71
CA MET A 116 -15.63 4.28 10.92
C MET A 116 -15.80 3.63 12.31
N ARG A 117 -16.92 3.94 12.98
CA ARG A 117 -17.29 3.28 14.23
C ARG A 117 -18.44 2.31 13.99
N VAL A 118 -18.31 1.10 14.53
CA VAL A 118 -19.33 0.05 14.44
C VAL A 118 -19.46 -0.67 15.76
N ASN A 119 -20.65 -1.19 16.03
CA ASN A 119 -20.91 -2.03 17.20
C ASN A 119 -21.07 -3.48 16.75
N VAL A 120 -20.12 -4.33 17.15
CA VAL A 120 -20.13 -5.78 16.87
C VAL A 120 -19.83 -6.51 18.16
N PRO A 121 -20.67 -7.48 18.58
CA PRO A 121 -20.48 -8.14 19.86
C PRO A 121 -19.18 -8.99 19.91
N VAL A 122 -18.63 -9.13 21.12
CA VAL A 122 -17.56 -10.07 21.45
C VAL A 122 -17.99 -10.87 22.67
N ALA A 123 -17.98 -12.20 22.57
CA ALA A 123 -18.52 -13.09 23.58
C ALA A 123 -19.96 -12.71 24.02
N GLY A 124 -20.78 -12.32 23.05
CA GLY A 124 -22.19 -11.90 23.26
C GLY A 124 -22.36 -10.52 23.92
N LYS A 125 -21.30 -9.76 24.16
CA LYS A 125 -21.36 -8.40 24.71
C LYS A 125 -21.19 -7.36 23.61
N PRO A 126 -22.08 -6.34 23.49
CA PRO A 126 -21.90 -5.24 22.57
C PRO A 126 -20.53 -4.57 22.76
N THR A 127 -19.78 -4.43 21.69
CA THR A 127 -18.44 -3.87 21.69
C THR A 127 -18.29 -2.84 20.57
N ASP A 128 -17.80 -1.65 20.91
CA ASP A 128 -17.59 -0.57 19.96
C ASP A 128 -16.20 -0.67 19.35
N TRP A 129 -16.15 -0.88 18.04
CA TRP A 129 -14.94 -0.96 17.25
C TRP A 129 -14.74 0.32 16.45
N THR A 130 -13.53 0.85 16.44
CA THR A 130 -13.10 1.84 15.47
C THR A 130 -12.34 1.15 14.35
N LEU A 131 -12.86 1.23 13.12
CA LEU A 131 -12.28 0.66 11.90
C LEU A 131 -11.52 1.74 11.17
N LYS A 132 -10.30 1.46 10.72
CA LYS A 132 -9.43 2.42 10.01
C LYS A 132 -8.62 1.71 8.93
N PRO A 133 -8.21 2.41 7.86
CA PRO A 133 -7.25 1.87 6.91
C PRO A 133 -5.95 1.47 7.61
N LEU A 134 -5.30 0.43 7.09
CA LEU A 134 -4.02 -0.05 7.60
C LEU A 134 -2.97 1.07 7.55
N ASP A 135 -2.28 1.32 8.66
CA ASP A 135 -1.19 2.30 8.74
C ASP A 135 0.19 1.65 8.49
N GLY A 136 1.26 2.46 8.42
CA GLY A 136 2.61 1.98 8.18
C GLY A 136 3.11 0.99 9.22
N ARG A 137 2.75 1.16 10.50
CA ARG A 137 3.11 0.20 11.58
C ARG A 137 2.49 -1.16 11.33
N GLY A 138 1.22 -1.16 10.92
CA GLY A 138 0.51 -2.38 10.54
C GLY A 138 1.13 -3.05 9.32
N GLN A 139 1.55 -2.28 8.31
CA GLN A 139 2.27 -2.80 7.16
C GLN A 139 3.61 -3.47 7.56
N GLU A 140 4.41 -2.80 8.39
CA GLU A 140 5.68 -3.33 8.89
C GLU A 140 5.48 -4.64 9.70
N LEU A 141 4.42 -4.70 10.52
CA LEU A 141 4.11 -5.91 11.28
C LEU A 141 3.68 -7.06 10.37
N LEU A 142 2.79 -6.80 9.42
CA LEU A 142 2.34 -7.80 8.44
C LEU A 142 3.49 -8.31 7.55
N GLU A 143 4.40 -7.42 7.15
CA GLU A 143 5.58 -7.82 6.38
C GLU A 143 6.46 -8.78 7.17
N ARG A 144 6.73 -8.48 8.45
CA ARG A 144 7.48 -9.38 9.35
C ARG A 144 6.77 -10.72 9.54
N MET A 145 5.45 -10.71 9.79
CA MET A 145 4.66 -11.94 9.91
C MET A 145 4.69 -12.77 8.62
N ARG A 146 4.61 -12.12 7.47
CA ARG A 146 4.67 -12.79 6.16
C ARG A 146 6.04 -13.42 5.90
N ALA A 147 7.12 -12.77 6.32
CA ALA A 147 8.48 -13.31 6.22
C ALA A 147 8.72 -14.54 7.12
N LEU A 148 7.88 -14.75 8.13
CA LEU A 148 7.92 -15.90 9.05
C LEU A 148 6.95 -17.03 8.65
N LEU A 149 6.23 -16.90 7.53
CA LEU A 149 5.38 -17.99 7.05
C LEU A 149 6.25 -19.22 6.74
N PRO A 150 5.79 -20.43 7.12
CA PRO A 150 6.46 -21.65 6.72
C PRO A 150 6.43 -21.83 5.19
N ASP A 151 7.21 -22.76 4.68
CA ASP A 151 7.20 -23.10 3.25
C ASP A 151 5.78 -23.52 2.81
N ALA A 152 5.43 -23.19 1.56
CA ALA A 152 4.07 -23.44 1.04
C ALA A 152 3.66 -24.94 1.06
N ASP A 153 4.64 -25.83 1.06
CA ASP A 153 4.41 -27.28 1.14
C ASP A 153 4.32 -27.80 2.58
N SER A 154 4.52 -26.91 3.58
CA SER A 154 4.41 -27.28 5.00
C SER A 154 2.95 -27.48 5.42
N PRO A 155 2.64 -28.49 6.26
CA PRO A 155 1.29 -28.68 6.81
C PRO A 155 0.75 -27.45 7.58
N GLU A 156 1.62 -26.63 8.15
CA GLU A 156 1.27 -25.46 8.95
C GLU A 156 1.02 -24.21 8.09
N TYR A 157 1.30 -24.26 6.78
CA TYR A 157 1.24 -23.07 5.90
C TYR A 157 -0.17 -22.46 5.86
N GLU A 158 -1.19 -23.26 5.61
CA GLU A 158 -2.59 -22.79 5.50
C GLU A 158 -3.09 -22.17 6.82
N GLN A 159 -2.73 -22.76 7.95
CA GLN A 159 -3.08 -22.22 9.27
C GLN A 159 -2.37 -20.89 9.53
N SER A 160 -1.08 -20.81 9.23
CA SER A 160 -0.29 -19.59 9.39
C SER A 160 -0.77 -18.46 8.47
N LEU A 161 -1.15 -18.81 7.24
CA LEU A 161 -1.73 -17.87 6.28
C LEU A 161 -3.10 -17.36 6.73
N ALA A 162 -3.95 -18.24 7.28
CA ALA A 162 -5.25 -17.85 7.83
C ALA A 162 -5.05 -16.88 9.01
N ARG A 163 -4.10 -17.16 9.91
CA ARG A 163 -3.77 -16.29 11.04
C ARG A 163 -3.24 -14.93 10.58
N LEU A 164 -2.40 -14.90 9.54
CA LEU A 164 -1.92 -13.64 8.93
C LEU A 164 -3.09 -12.78 8.43
N ARG A 165 -4.10 -13.39 7.81
CA ARG A 165 -5.31 -12.68 7.34
C ARG A 165 -6.13 -12.12 8.49
N ILE A 166 -6.29 -12.87 9.59
CA ILE A 166 -6.97 -12.36 10.79
C ILE A 166 -6.18 -11.21 11.41
N ALA A 167 -4.85 -11.30 11.46
CA ALA A 167 -3.98 -10.22 11.92
C ALA A 167 -4.15 -8.94 11.08
N GLU A 168 -4.31 -9.05 9.76
CA GLU A 168 -4.61 -7.91 8.88
C GLU A 168 -5.92 -7.22 9.31
N PHE A 169 -6.98 -7.98 9.61
CA PHE A 169 -8.23 -7.41 10.13
C PHE A 169 -8.02 -6.76 11.51
N ALA A 170 -7.30 -7.41 12.42
CA ALA A 170 -7.00 -6.86 13.74
C ALA A 170 -6.25 -5.52 13.66
N LEU A 171 -5.34 -5.36 12.68
CA LEU A 171 -4.60 -4.13 12.45
C LEU A 171 -5.43 -3.01 11.82
N CYS A 172 -6.54 -3.35 11.16
CA CYS A 172 -7.52 -2.38 10.66
C CYS A 172 -8.55 -1.94 11.72
N THR A 173 -8.41 -2.39 12.97
CA THR A 173 -9.34 -2.08 14.07
C THR A 173 -8.63 -1.43 15.26
N SER A 174 -9.39 -0.80 16.15
CA SER A 174 -8.96 -0.42 17.49
C SER A 174 -10.14 -0.42 18.46
N LEU A 175 -9.84 -0.59 19.75
CA LEU A 175 -10.79 -0.56 20.87
C LEU A 175 -10.38 0.56 21.83
N ASP A 176 -11.34 1.16 22.50
CA ASP A 176 -11.10 2.29 23.43
C ASP A 176 -10.23 1.85 24.64
N ASP A 177 -10.26 0.55 24.97
CA ASP A 177 -9.50 -0.05 26.08
C ASP A 177 -8.25 -0.83 25.62
N ASP A 178 -7.77 -0.56 24.39
CA ASP A 178 -6.54 -1.15 23.89
C ASP A 178 -5.32 -0.74 24.75
N PRO A 179 -4.32 -1.62 24.92
CA PRO A 179 -3.03 -1.25 25.49
C PRO A 179 -2.36 -0.10 24.73
N GLU A 180 -1.52 0.68 25.43
CA GLU A 180 -0.76 1.78 24.79
C GLU A 180 0.24 1.31 23.74
N SER A 181 0.86 0.13 23.94
CA SER A 181 1.77 -0.46 22.94
C SER A 181 0.99 -0.93 21.71
N PHE A 182 1.45 -0.53 20.53
CA PHE A 182 0.83 -0.91 19.26
C PHE A 182 0.80 -2.42 19.07
N GLU A 183 1.92 -3.10 19.37
CA GLU A 183 2.04 -4.55 19.25
C GLU A 183 1.12 -5.27 20.24
N ALA A 184 1.11 -4.85 21.51
CA ALA A 184 0.24 -5.45 22.51
C ALA A 184 -1.25 -5.26 22.19
N ALA A 185 -1.62 -4.10 21.63
CA ALA A 185 -2.97 -3.84 21.17
C ALA A 185 -3.35 -4.72 19.96
N ALA A 186 -2.43 -4.91 19.01
CA ALA A 186 -2.64 -5.78 17.86
C ALA A 186 -2.79 -7.25 18.29
N ASP A 187 -1.92 -7.74 19.17
CA ASP A 187 -1.98 -9.12 19.71
C ASP A 187 -3.29 -9.37 20.45
N ARG A 188 -3.71 -8.42 21.29
CA ARG A 188 -4.99 -8.51 22.00
C ARG A 188 -6.18 -8.62 21.06
N ARG A 189 -6.24 -7.78 20.03
CA ARG A 189 -7.34 -7.81 19.04
C ARG A 189 -7.31 -9.09 18.20
N LEU A 190 -6.12 -9.58 17.86
CA LEU A 190 -5.96 -10.86 17.18
C LEU A 190 -6.52 -11.99 18.03
N GLU A 191 -6.16 -12.07 19.32
CA GLU A 191 -6.67 -13.07 20.26
C GLU A 191 -8.20 -12.97 20.43
N LEU A 192 -8.75 -11.74 20.52
CA LEU A 192 -10.19 -11.54 20.56
C LEU A 192 -10.87 -12.11 19.31
N MET A 193 -10.35 -11.80 18.11
CA MET A 193 -10.92 -12.27 16.85
C MET A 193 -10.82 -13.79 16.67
N GLU A 194 -9.71 -14.41 17.12
CA GLU A 194 -9.54 -15.87 17.10
C GLU A 194 -10.57 -16.60 17.99
N ASN A 195 -11.11 -15.90 18.99
CA ASN A 195 -12.12 -16.45 19.91
C ASN A 195 -13.57 -16.02 19.61
N MET A 196 -13.81 -15.24 18.54
CA MET A 196 -15.16 -14.82 18.15
C MET A 196 -15.97 -15.97 17.53
N ALA A 197 -17.28 -15.98 17.78
CA ALA A 197 -18.20 -16.87 17.07
C ALA A 197 -18.24 -16.47 15.58
N VAL A 198 -17.95 -17.45 14.68
CA VAL A 198 -17.70 -17.17 13.26
C VAL A 198 -18.86 -16.42 12.62
N GLU A 199 -20.11 -16.93 12.76
CA GLU A 199 -21.27 -16.41 12.03
C GLU A 199 -21.85 -15.15 12.66
N THR A 200 -21.82 -15.02 13.97
CA THR A 200 -22.57 -13.98 14.70
C THR A 200 -21.70 -12.81 15.15
N GLU A 201 -20.38 -12.96 15.15
CA GLU A 201 -19.44 -11.96 15.62
C GLU A 201 -18.36 -11.64 14.58
N PHE A 202 -17.58 -12.66 14.15
CA PHE A 202 -16.45 -12.45 13.25
C PHE A 202 -16.88 -12.04 11.83
N SER A 203 -17.81 -12.77 11.19
CA SER A 203 -18.26 -12.46 9.83
C SER A 203 -18.89 -11.07 9.71
N PRO A 204 -19.75 -10.61 10.66
CA PRO A 204 -20.22 -9.22 10.67
C PRO A 204 -19.10 -8.19 10.81
N LEU A 205 -18.10 -8.43 11.68
CA LEU A 205 -16.95 -7.53 11.80
C LEU A 205 -16.15 -7.43 10.50
N VAL A 206 -15.86 -8.56 9.85
CA VAL A 206 -15.17 -8.61 8.55
C VAL A 206 -15.96 -7.87 7.48
N ALA A 207 -17.29 -8.03 7.43
CA ALA A 207 -18.14 -7.30 6.49
C ALA A 207 -18.04 -5.77 6.69
N HIS A 208 -18.00 -5.31 7.93
CA HIS A 208 -17.80 -3.89 8.24
C HIS A 208 -16.39 -3.41 7.86
N ILE A 209 -15.34 -4.22 8.08
CA ILE A 209 -13.97 -3.89 7.65
C ILE A 209 -13.91 -3.77 6.13
N GLN A 210 -14.52 -4.68 5.38
CA GLN A 210 -14.58 -4.61 3.92
C GLN A 210 -15.34 -3.37 3.43
N LEU A 211 -16.44 -3.02 4.09
CA LEU A 211 -17.18 -1.78 3.80
C LEU A 211 -16.31 -0.55 4.07
N MET A 212 -15.60 -0.52 5.19
CA MET A 212 -14.65 0.55 5.52
C MET A 212 -13.56 0.67 4.45
N GLN A 213 -12.91 -0.43 4.06
CA GLN A 213 -11.87 -0.43 3.03
C GLN A 213 -12.37 0.13 1.69
N LYS A 214 -13.62 -0.15 1.33
CA LYS A 214 -14.26 0.39 0.13
C LYS A 214 -14.60 1.86 0.27
N SER A 215 -15.19 2.28 1.41
CA SER A 215 -15.69 3.64 1.63
C SER A 215 -14.59 4.64 1.93
N LEU A 216 -13.47 4.19 2.50
CA LEU A 216 -12.30 4.99 2.83
C LEU A 216 -11.15 4.78 1.83
N ARG A 217 -11.46 4.37 0.59
CA ARG A 217 -10.46 4.30 -0.47
C ARG A 217 -9.97 5.71 -0.80
N HIS A 218 -8.66 5.89 -0.89
CA HIS A 218 -8.01 7.17 -1.19
C HIS A 218 -6.61 6.92 -1.79
N GLY A 219 -5.94 8.00 -2.21
CA GLY A 219 -4.64 7.93 -2.85
C GLY A 219 -4.72 7.34 -4.26
N LEU A 220 -3.62 6.78 -4.75
CA LEU A 220 -3.54 6.12 -6.05
C LEU A 220 -4.57 5.01 -6.18
N LEU A 221 -5.11 4.85 -7.40
CA LEU A 221 -5.99 3.73 -7.73
C LEU A 221 -5.19 2.42 -7.68
N MET A 222 -5.52 1.59 -6.69
CA MET A 222 -4.85 0.32 -6.42
C MET A 222 -5.83 -0.85 -6.49
N THR A 223 -5.31 -2.01 -6.88
CA THR A 223 -5.97 -3.31 -6.72
C THR A 223 -5.05 -4.28 -6.01
N PHE A 224 -5.60 -5.41 -5.59
CA PHE A 224 -4.82 -6.46 -4.91
C PHE A 224 -5.05 -7.79 -5.61
N ASN A 225 -3.95 -8.45 -5.96
CA ASN A 225 -3.97 -9.78 -6.53
C ASN A 225 -3.19 -10.71 -5.60
N GLN A 226 -3.87 -11.70 -5.02
CA GLN A 226 -3.29 -12.63 -4.02
C GLN A 226 -2.53 -11.91 -2.87
N GLY A 227 -3.06 -10.75 -2.44
CA GLY A 227 -2.45 -9.92 -1.39
C GLY A 227 -1.32 -9.00 -1.86
N ALA A 228 -0.87 -9.09 -3.12
CA ALA A 228 0.08 -8.16 -3.69
C ALA A 228 -0.62 -6.90 -4.21
N ALA A 229 -0.13 -5.74 -3.80
CA ALA A 229 -0.64 -4.46 -4.26
C ALA A 229 -0.21 -4.19 -5.71
N GLN A 230 -1.13 -3.68 -6.53
CA GLN A 230 -0.88 -3.31 -7.92
C GLN A 230 -1.47 -1.93 -8.21
N VAL A 231 -0.71 -1.07 -8.88
CA VAL A 231 -1.22 0.19 -9.42
C VAL A 231 -2.04 -0.12 -10.66
N VAL A 232 -3.23 0.44 -10.73
CA VAL A 232 -4.10 0.34 -11.91
C VAL A 232 -3.69 1.43 -12.90
N LEU A 233 -3.20 1.02 -14.08
CA LEU A 233 -2.88 1.95 -15.16
C LEU A 233 -4.12 2.20 -16.03
N PRO A 234 -4.12 3.26 -16.84
CA PRO A 234 -5.11 3.41 -17.89
C PRO A 234 -5.19 2.17 -18.79
N ALA A 235 -6.42 1.81 -19.21
CA ALA A 235 -6.60 0.67 -20.10
C ALA A 235 -6.04 0.99 -21.49
N HIS A 236 -5.27 0.05 -22.05
CA HIS A 236 -4.70 0.20 -23.39
C HIS A 236 -5.53 -0.51 -24.45
N HIS A 237 -5.78 0.19 -25.57
CA HIS A 237 -6.54 -0.38 -26.69
C HIS A 237 -5.72 -1.42 -27.45
N CYS A 238 -6.40 -2.45 -27.95
CA CYS A 238 -5.75 -3.46 -28.76
C CYS A 238 -5.27 -2.84 -30.09
N GLU A 239 -4.00 -3.02 -30.43
CA GLU A 239 -3.40 -2.47 -31.65
C GLU A 239 -3.71 -3.31 -32.90
N LYS A 240 -4.27 -4.52 -32.72
CA LYS A 240 -4.62 -5.40 -33.84
C LYS A 240 -5.75 -4.83 -34.67
N GLU A 241 -5.60 -4.86 -35.99
CA GLU A 241 -6.61 -4.41 -36.93
C GLU A 241 -7.97 -5.08 -36.68
N GLY A 242 -9.03 -4.28 -36.62
CA GLY A 242 -10.40 -4.74 -36.33
C GLY A 242 -10.69 -4.97 -34.81
N MET A 243 -9.73 -4.75 -33.92
CA MET A 243 -9.91 -4.92 -32.47
C MET A 243 -9.68 -3.63 -31.66
N GLN A 244 -9.51 -2.48 -32.30
CA GLN A 244 -9.15 -1.20 -31.64
C GLN A 244 -10.20 -0.70 -30.64
N MET A 245 -11.45 -1.19 -30.70
CA MET A 245 -12.49 -0.86 -29.72
C MET A 245 -12.37 -1.68 -28.42
N LYS A 246 -11.49 -2.69 -28.40
CA LYS A 246 -11.26 -3.52 -27.21
C LYS A 246 -10.03 -3.03 -26.47
N SER A 247 -10.11 -2.97 -25.15
CA SER A 247 -9.02 -2.54 -24.29
C SER A 247 -8.67 -3.59 -23.24
N THR A 248 -7.39 -3.65 -22.87
CA THR A 248 -6.87 -4.46 -21.78
C THR A 248 -6.50 -3.54 -20.62
N GLN A 249 -7.03 -3.83 -19.43
CA GLN A 249 -6.63 -3.15 -18.21
C GLN A 249 -5.21 -3.58 -17.83
N LEU A 250 -4.34 -2.61 -17.56
CA LEU A 250 -2.96 -2.86 -17.18
C LEU A 250 -2.75 -2.68 -15.68
N PHE A 251 -1.84 -3.47 -15.11
CA PHE A 251 -1.50 -3.46 -13.70
C PHE A 251 0.01 -3.52 -13.53
N ILE A 252 0.55 -2.66 -12.65
CA ILE A 252 1.97 -2.70 -12.26
C ILE A 252 2.05 -3.17 -10.81
N PRO A 253 2.79 -4.23 -10.49
CA PRO A 253 3.07 -4.60 -9.10
C PRO A 253 3.65 -3.41 -8.34
N PHE A 254 3.07 -3.06 -7.19
CA PHE A 254 3.59 -2.01 -6.34
C PHE A 254 4.61 -2.61 -5.35
N HIS A 255 5.84 -2.14 -5.47
CA HIS A 255 6.89 -2.35 -4.49
C HIS A 255 7.51 -1.00 -4.16
N GLY A 256 7.65 -0.65 -2.89
CA GLY A 256 8.21 0.65 -2.46
C GLY A 256 9.56 0.92 -3.12
N ARG A 257 10.38 -0.12 -3.25
CA ARG A 257 11.68 -0.07 -3.93
C ARG A 257 11.65 0.37 -5.40
N LEU A 258 10.52 0.28 -6.11
CA LEU A 258 10.40 0.75 -7.50
C LEU A 258 10.30 2.27 -7.59
N PHE A 259 9.83 2.91 -6.52
CA PHE A 259 9.60 4.35 -6.44
C PHE A 259 10.77 5.09 -5.78
N ILE A 260 11.79 4.37 -5.27
CA ILE A 260 13.00 4.94 -4.70
C ILE A 260 14.10 4.93 -5.76
N PRO A 261 14.81 6.04 -5.98
CA PRO A 261 15.86 6.12 -6.99
C PRO A 261 16.93 5.04 -6.79
N ARG A 262 17.42 4.44 -7.90
CA ARG A 262 18.46 3.43 -7.89
C ARG A 262 19.60 3.85 -8.80
N PHE A 263 20.80 3.41 -8.47
CA PHE A 263 21.91 3.47 -9.42
C PHE A 263 21.67 2.48 -10.55
N SER A 264 21.61 2.98 -11.77
CA SER A 264 21.61 2.13 -12.96
C SER A 264 23.02 1.58 -13.18
N ALA A 265 23.13 0.27 -13.46
CA ALA A 265 24.39 -0.33 -13.85
C ALA A 265 25.02 0.35 -15.11
N GLY A 266 24.19 0.95 -15.96
CA GLY A 266 24.61 1.71 -17.13
C GLY A 266 25.38 3.00 -16.82
N TRP A 267 25.30 3.52 -15.60
CA TRP A 267 26.09 4.71 -15.20
C TRP A 267 27.60 4.39 -15.07
N MET A 268 27.93 3.12 -14.90
CA MET A 268 29.32 2.64 -14.72
C MET A 268 29.90 1.99 -15.97
N ALA A 269 29.10 1.68 -16.98
CA ALA A 269 29.50 0.82 -18.12
C ALA A 269 30.20 1.56 -19.27
N ASN A 270 30.31 2.87 -19.28
CA ASN A 270 30.79 3.65 -20.43
C ASN A 270 32.21 4.20 -20.29
N HIS A 271 33.08 3.64 -19.45
CA HIS A 271 34.47 4.09 -19.27
C HIS A 271 35.50 2.95 -19.39
N HIS A 272 35.27 1.99 -20.30
CA HIS A 272 36.35 1.06 -20.71
C HIS A 272 36.47 1.00 -22.22
#